data_102d76bf452a5fe34a1145d3ba1679cb
#
_entry.id   102d76bf452a5fe34a1145d3ba1679cb
#
_cell.length_a   1.000
_cell.length_b   1.000
_cell.length_c   1.000
_cell.angle_alpha   90.00
_cell.angle_beta   90.00
_cell.angle_gamma   90.00
#
_symmetry.space_group_name_H-M   'P 1'
#
loop_
_entity.id
_entity.type
_entity.pdbx_description
1 polymer ?
#
loop_
_entity_poly.entity_id
_entity_poly.type
_entity_poly.pdbx_seq_one_letter_code
_entity_poly.pdbx_strand_id
1 'polypeptide(L)' 'MKAAVKIGFPFTPDIEKDMKMFYESLNEKDRRHYAALEAKKLCYGGISYIAELFNCSRPTIHEGLDELKKKDS' A
#
# COMPACT_ATOMS: atom_id res chain seq x y z
N MET A 1 -22.08 -7.90 6.82
CA MET A 1 -21.82 -7.70 6.81
C MET A 1 -21.52 -7.04 6.78
N LYS A 2 -21.25 -6.78 6.82
CA LYS A 2 -20.89 -6.15 6.75
C LYS A 2 -20.18 -5.61 6.75
N ALA A 3 -19.75 -5.79 6.88
CA ALA A 3 -19.03 -5.38 6.87
C ALA A 3 -18.58 -4.81 6.56
N ALA A 4 -18.53 -4.91 6.53
CA ALA A 4 -18.05 -4.40 6.19
C ALA A 4 -17.77 -3.71 5.84
N VAL A 5 -18.20 -4.10 5.72
CA VAL A 5 -17.86 -3.25 5.31
C VAL A 5 -17.03 -2.43 5.61
N LYS A 6 -16.41 -2.67 5.96
CA LYS A 6 -15.53 -1.88 6.18
C LYS A 6 -14.72 -1.55 5.16
N ILE A 7 -15.12 -1.07 4.45
CA ILE A 7 -14.57 -0.54 3.29
C ILE A 7 -13.48 0.41 3.60
N GLY A 8 -12.34 0.31 2.98
CA GLY A 8 -11.22 1.16 3.27
C GLY A 8 -10.37 0.69 4.41
N PHE A 9 -10.82 -0.35 5.08
CA PHE A 9 -10.07 -0.92 6.18
C PHE A 9 -10.02 -2.43 6.02
N PRO A 10 -9.41 -2.88 4.92
CA PRO A 10 -9.39 -4.31 4.63
C PRO A 10 -8.53 -5.12 5.57
N PHE A 11 -7.64 -4.47 6.30
CA PHE A 11 -6.75 -5.19 7.21
C PHE A 11 -7.05 -4.83 8.66
N THR A 12 -6.85 -5.81 9.53
CA THR A 12 -7.02 -5.57 10.95
C THR A 12 -5.87 -4.73 11.48
N PRO A 13 -6.05 -4.13 12.67
CA PRO A 13 -4.96 -3.35 13.26
C PRO A 13 -3.67 -4.14 13.44
N ASP A 14 -3.78 -5.43 13.76
CA ASP A 14 -2.61 -6.29 13.92
C ASP A 14 -1.85 -6.41 12.61
N ILE A 15 -2.59 -6.66 11.53
CA ILE A 15 -1.98 -6.79 10.22
C ILE A 15 -1.38 -5.47 9.79
N GLU A 16 -2.09 -4.37 10.03
CA GLU A 16 -1.57 -3.05 9.67
C GLU A 16 -0.27 -2.75 10.39
N LYS A 17 -0.17 -3.14 11.65
CA LYS A 17 1.04 -2.94 12.40
C LYS A 17 2.20 -3.71 11.78
N ASP A 18 1.96 -4.96 11.44
CA ASP A 18 2.99 -5.78 10.82
C ASP A 18 3.41 -5.22 9.46
N MET A 19 2.44 -4.73 8.70
CA MET A 19 2.74 -4.14 7.40
C MET A 19 3.62 -2.89 7.55
N LYS A 20 3.32 -2.07 8.54
CA LYS A 20 4.12 -0.87 8.78
C LYS A 20 5.53 -1.22 9.20
N MET A 21 5.67 -2.22 10.05
CA MET A 21 6.99 -2.64 10.49
C MET A 21 7.81 -3.18 9.33
N PHE A 22 7.18 -3.97 8.49
CA PHE A 22 7.87 -4.49 7.31
C PHE A 22 8.28 -3.36 6.38
N TYR A 23 7.35 -2.44 6.13
CA TYR A 23 7.60 -1.29 5.27
C TYR A 23 8.82 -0.52 5.75
N GLU A 24 8.90 -0.28 7.05
CA GLU A 24 9.99 0.50 7.62
C GLU A 24 11.33 -0.23 7.58
N SER A 25 11.29 -1.54 7.46
CA SER A 25 12.52 -2.31 7.37
C SER A 25 13.13 -2.31 5.97
N LEU A 26 12.38 -1.83 4.99
CA LEU A 26 12.82 -1.84 3.60
C LEU A 26 13.60 -0.57 3.26
N ASN A 27 14.42 -0.64 2.22
CA ASN A 27 15.06 0.55 1.72
C ASN A 27 14.04 1.38 0.94
N GLU A 28 14.42 2.57 0.52
CA GLU A 28 13.50 3.52 -0.07
C GLU A 28 12.83 2.98 -1.33
N LYS A 29 13.60 2.35 -2.19
CA LYS A 29 13.06 1.80 -3.42
C LYS A 29 12.07 0.68 -3.15
N ASP A 30 12.43 -0.21 -2.24
CA ASP A 30 11.55 -1.33 -1.93
C ASP A 30 10.30 -0.88 -1.18
N ARG A 31 10.42 0.16 -0.36
CA ARG A 31 9.24 0.75 0.27
C ARG A 31 8.25 1.22 -0.76
N ARG A 32 8.75 1.90 -1.78
CA ARG A 32 7.91 2.44 -2.83
C ARG A 32 7.21 1.31 -3.57
N HIS A 33 7.95 0.26 -3.89
CA HIS A 33 7.39 -0.88 -4.60
C HIS A 33 6.39 -1.64 -3.74
N TYR A 34 6.70 -1.81 -2.47
CA TYR A 34 5.80 -2.52 -1.58
C TYR A 34 4.49 -1.77 -1.41
N ALA A 35 4.57 -0.46 -1.19
CA ALA A 35 3.36 0.36 -1.05
C ALA A 35 2.52 0.29 -2.32
N ALA A 36 3.17 0.35 -3.48
CA ALA A 36 2.46 0.29 -4.75
C ALA A 36 1.76 -1.06 -4.92
N LEU A 37 2.45 -2.13 -4.58
CA LEU A 37 1.89 -3.47 -4.71
C LEU A 37 0.66 -3.64 -3.81
N GLU A 38 0.75 -3.19 -2.57
CA GLU A 38 -0.38 -3.31 -1.65
C GLU A 38 -1.57 -2.47 -2.12
N ALA A 39 -1.28 -1.26 -2.62
CA ALA A 39 -2.35 -0.41 -3.12
C ALA A 39 -3.02 -1.04 -4.33
N LYS A 40 -2.24 -1.66 -5.19
CA LYS A 40 -2.75 -2.31 -6.38
C LYS A 40 -3.69 -3.46 -6.03
N LYS A 41 -3.36 -4.20 -5.00
CA LYS A 41 -4.18 -5.33 -4.57
C LYS A 41 -5.56 -4.88 -4.11
N LEU A 42 -5.64 -3.70 -3.55
CA LEU A 42 -6.88 -3.20 -2.98
C LEU A 42 -7.78 -2.53 -4.01
N CYS A 43 -7.26 -2.25 -5.18
CA CYS A 43 -8.03 -1.62 -6.25
C CYS A 43 -8.55 -0.25 -5.84
N TYR A 44 -9.85 -0.12 -5.79
CA TYR A 44 -10.51 1.15 -5.55
C TYR A 44 -10.19 1.69 -4.16
N GLY A 45 -9.69 2.91 -4.11
CA GLY A 45 -9.37 3.53 -2.82
C GLY A 45 -8.10 3.02 -2.17
N GLY A 46 -7.44 2.06 -2.78
CA GLY A 46 -6.24 1.47 -2.19
C GLY A 46 -5.10 2.44 -2.04
N ILE A 47 -4.93 3.34 -3.02
CA ILE A 47 -3.83 4.29 -2.96
C ILE A 47 -3.96 5.21 -1.75
N SER A 48 -5.17 5.74 -1.53
CA SER A 48 -5.40 6.62 -0.38
C SER A 48 -5.18 5.88 0.94
N TYR A 49 -5.70 4.66 1.02
CA TYR A 49 -5.57 3.88 2.24
C TYR A 49 -4.11 3.57 2.56
N ILE A 50 -3.37 3.11 1.56
CA ILE A 50 -1.96 2.75 1.77
C ILE A 50 -1.11 3.98 2.05
N ALA A 51 -1.39 5.08 1.35
CA ALA A 51 -0.65 6.32 1.61
C ALA A 51 -0.79 6.74 3.06
N GLU A 52 -2.00 6.63 3.59
CA GLU A 52 -2.24 6.99 4.97
C GLU A 52 -1.61 5.99 5.94
N LEU A 53 -1.73 4.71 5.62
CA LEU A 53 -1.20 3.66 6.48
C LEU A 53 0.31 3.77 6.63
N PHE A 54 1.02 3.98 5.53
CA PHE A 54 2.47 4.04 5.53
C PHE A 54 3.01 5.46 5.68
N ASN A 55 2.11 6.44 5.78
CA ASN A 55 2.50 7.83 5.90
C ASN A 55 3.42 8.26 4.76
N CYS A 56 3.00 7.92 3.55
CA CYS A 56 3.73 8.33 2.35
C CYS A 56 2.76 9.07 1.42
N SER A 57 3.30 9.71 0.41
CA SER A 57 2.47 10.50 -0.50
C SER A 57 1.89 9.63 -1.60
N ARG A 58 0.75 10.08 -2.13
CA ARG A 58 0.15 9.37 -3.26
C ARG A 58 1.05 9.37 -4.49
N PRO A 59 1.71 10.50 -4.82
CA PRO A 59 2.65 10.47 -5.95
C PRO A 59 3.73 9.41 -5.81
N THR A 60 4.18 9.16 -4.59
CA THR A 60 5.17 8.11 -4.36
C THR A 60 4.62 6.74 -4.74
N ILE A 61 3.35 6.49 -4.41
CA ILE A 61 2.73 5.22 -4.76
C ILE A 61 2.55 5.11 -6.26
N HIS A 62 2.15 6.20 -6.91
CA HIS A 62 2.01 6.21 -8.37
C HIS A 62 3.34 5.94 -9.04
N GLU A 63 4.41 6.51 -8.50
CA GLU A 63 5.74 6.26 -9.02
C GLU A 63 6.10 4.78 -8.90
N GLY A 64 5.77 4.19 -7.76
CA GLY A 64 6.02 2.77 -7.57
C GLY A 64 5.23 1.92 -8.54
N LEU A 65 3.97 2.29 -8.78
CA LEU A 65 3.14 1.56 -9.73
C LEU A 65 3.74 1.61 -11.13
N ASP A 66 4.25 2.77 -11.53
CA ASP A 66 4.89 2.90 -12.84
C ASP A 66 6.13 2.03 -12.92
N GLU A 67 6.91 2.00 -11.85
CA GLU A 67 8.12 1.19 -11.84
C GLU A 67 7.81 -0.30 -11.91
N LEU A 68 6.76 -0.73 -11.24
CA LEU A 68 6.34 -2.13 -11.31
C LEU A 68 5.90 -2.50 -12.72
N LYS A 69 5.21 -1.59 -13.39
CA LYS A 69 4.80 -1.81 -14.76
C LYS A 69 5.99 -2.02 -15.68
N LYS A 70 6.99 -1.16 -15.53
CA LYS A 70 8.18 -1.25 -16.38
C LYS A 70 8.92 -2.56 -16.14
N LYS A 71 8.91 -3.01 -14.91
CA LYS A 71 9.58 -4.26 -14.58
C LYS A 71 8.91 -5.44 -15.27
N ASP A 72 7.60 -5.37 -15.40
CA ASP A 72 6.83 -6.44 -16.00
C ASP A 72 6.95 -6.51 -17.51
N SER A 73 7.29 -5.42 -18.14
CA SER A 73 7.46 -5.43 -19.59
C SER A 73 8.88 -5.78 -19.96
#